data_91a1eb8b586c1bded1e2a06a7ee4c61d
#
_entry.id   91a1eb8b586c1bded1e2a06a7ee4c61d
#
_cell.length_a   1.000
_cell.length_b   1.000
_cell.length_c   1.000
_cell.angle_alpha   90.00
_cell.angle_beta   90.00
_cell.angle_gamma   90.00
#
_symmetry.space_group_name_H-M   'P 1'
#
loop_
_entity.id
_entity.type
_entity.pdbx_description
1 polymer ?
#
loop_
_entity_poly.entity_id
_entity_poly.type
_entity_poly.pdbx_seq_one_letter_code
_entity_poly.pdbx_strand_id
1 'polypeptide(L)'
;MAWSLMNIGTAFSQNASLGIFEGNGDVGTSLKPGSVHYDSTQKSYTITGGGENMWFTKDAFHFLWKKVSGNVSLAADIQWIGTGGNPHRKACLVIRQNLDPSSAYADAAVHGEGLTSLQYRSSAGDLTHEIQSYIKAPVRARIEKNGNYVSMSLARENEELQPAGGSFRIQLTEPFYIGLGVCSHDSNVVETAVFSHIEIKTIESKKLGEPMLESTLETIAIASTDRKVLYTTRDHIEAPNWSRDGKYLLFNSNGLIYRLEANSKTPQVIDTRLAIHCNNDHGLSPDGKLLAISDQSKDNKSLIYILPIEGREPRLVTSLGPSYWHGWSPDGKTLAYCAERKGQYDIYTIPVEGGEEKQLTNVPGLDDGPDYSPDGQYIYFNSERTGSMQIWRMKTDGSGQEQITKDDCNNWFAHPSPDGKWIVFLSYEKDVKGHPANKDVMLRIMPVGGGEIKVLAKLFGGQGTINVPSWSPDSNNLAFVSYRLINP
;
A
#
# COMPACT_ATOMS: atom_id res chain seq x y z
N MET A 1 65.71 43.64 27.50
CA MET A 1 64.60 43.33 26.58
C MET A 1 64.46 41.82 26.55
N ALA A 2 63.47 41.25 27.29
CA ALA A 2 63.18 39.81 27.35
C ALA A 2 61.93 39.57 26.49
N TRP A 3 62.08 38.77 25.45
CA TRP A 3 60.97 38.34 24.61
C TRP A 3 60.36 37.06 25.23
N SER A 4 59.12 37.18 25.65
CA SER A 4 58.30 36.06 26.11
C SER A 4 57.73 35.34 24.86
N LEU A 5 58.10 34.10 24.65
CA LEU A 5 57.49 33.19 23.66
C LEU A 5 56.17 32.68 24.21
N MET A 6 55.04 33.15 23.62
CA MET A 6 53.73 32.59 23.86
C MET A 6 53.64 31.26 23.09
N ASN A 7 53.57 30.15 23.80
CA ASN A 7 53.23 28.84 23.28
C ASN A 7 51.74 28.81 22.97
N ILE A 8 51.37 28.86 21.69
CA ILE A 8 49.99 28.59 21.24
C ILE A 8 49.84 27.08 21.16
N GLY A 9 49.28 26.51 22.22
CA GLY A 9 48.88 25.11 22.20
C GLY A 9 47.72 24.92 21.22
N THR A 10 47.98 24.25 20.12
CA THR A 10 46.93 23.73 19.23
C THR A 10 46.14 22.69 19.99
N ALA A 11 44.94 23.07 20.39
CA ALA A 11 43.96 22.10 20.90
C ALA A 11 43.57 21.16 19.74
N PHE A 12 44.11 19.95 19.77
CA PHE A 12 43.59 18.86 18.96
C PHE A 12 42.17 18.56 19.47
N SER A 13 41.16 18.91 18.68
CA SER A 13 39.79 18.40 18.84
C SER A 13 39.89 16.88 18.78
N GLN A 14 39.69 16.20 19.91
CA GLN A 14 39.47 14.77 19.90
C GLN A 14 38.25 14.53 19.01
N ASN A 15 38.45 13.89 17.86
CA ASN A 15 37.33 13.37 17.06
C ASN A 15 36.53 12.47 17.99
N ALA A 16 35.32 12.89 18.33
CA ALA A 16 34.41 12.07 19.11
C ALA A 16 34.23 10.71 18.41
N SER A 17 34.40 9.62 19.15
CA SER A 17 34.23 8.27 18.60
C SER A 17 32.82 8.14 18.06
N LEU A 18 32.67 7.70 16.81
CA LEU A 18 31.40 7.39 16.15
C LEU A 18 31.03 5.90 16.26
N GLY A 19 31.68 5.15 17.17
CA GLY A 19 31.43 3.72 17.38
C GLY A 19 31.71 2.91 16.12
N ILE A 20 30.69 2.27 15.56
CA ILE A 20 30.80 1.44 14.36
C ILE A 20 30.63 2.21 13.04
N PHE A 21 30.31 3.48 13.10
CA PHE A 21 30.11 4.34 11.93
C PHE A 21 31.38 5.15 11.58
N GLU A 22 31.44 5.65 10.35
CA GLU A 22 32.64 6.27 9.77
C GLU A 22 32.53 7.78 9.67
N GLY A 23 31.29 8.32 9.62
CA GLY A 23 31.07 9.74 9.50
C GLY A 23 29.65 10.16 9.84
N ASN A 24 29.46 11.45 10.05
CA ASN A 24 28.15 12.07 10.22
C ASN A 24 28.13 13.47 9.62
N GLY A 25 26.92 13.97 9.33
CA GLY A 25 26.72 15.33 8.84
C GLY A 25 25.32 15.55 8.31
N ASP A 26 25.01 16.80 8.00
CA ASP A 26 23.74 17.17 7.41
C ASP A 26 23.75 16.88 5.91
N VAL A 27 22.72 16.21 5.44
CA VAL A 27 22.40 16.03 4.03
C VAL A 27 21.39 17.10 3.64
N GLY A 28 21.64 17.80 2.55
CA GLY A 28 20.80 18.93 2.12
C GLY A 28 20.94 20.16 2.99
N THR A 29 19.94 21.04 2.94
CA THR A 29 19.95 22.30 3.67
C THR A 29 19.21 22.15 5.00
N SER A 30 19.94 22.32 6.09
CA SER A 30 19.37 22.46 7.44
C SER A 30 19.72 23.83 8.00
N LEU A 31 18.76 24.57 8.54
CA LEU A 31 19.00 25.85 9.20
C LEU A 31 19.63 25.66 10.59
N LYS A 32 19.43 24.49 11.18
CA LYS A 32 20.05 24.11 12.45
C LYS A 32 20.86 22.84 12.25
N PRO A 33 22.16 22.85 12.46
CA PRO A 33 23.01 21.68 12.29
C PRO A 33 22.62 20.57 13.26
N GLY A 34 22.66 19.34 12.75
CA GLY A 34 22.48 18.16 13.57
C GLY A 34 23.73 17.78 14.35
N SER A 35 23.60 16.78 15.20
CA SER A 35 24.70 16.25 16.01
C SER A 35 24.51 14.79 16.35
N VAL A 36 25.63 14.11 16.67
CA VAL A 36 25.65 12.72 17.11
C VAL A 36 26.42 12.63 18.43
N HIS A 37 25.83 11.94 19.39
CA HIS A 37 26.50 11.52 20.60
C HIS A 37 26.49 9.99 20.68
N TYR A 38 27.66 9.38 20.84
CA TYR A 38 27.83 7.95 21.04
C TYR A 38 28.15 7.63 22.49
N ASP A 39 27.27 6.87 23.14
CA ASP A 39 27.53 6.29 24.46
C ASP A 39 28.22 4.93 24.27
N SER A 40 29.51 4.86 24.57
CA SER A 40 30.30 3.64 24.46
C SER A 40 29.93 2.55 25.49
N THR A 41 29.32 2.94 26.61
CA THR A 41 28.89 2.02 27.67
C THR A 41 27.61 1.32 27.29
N GLN A 42 26.62 2.10 26.84
CA GLN A 42 25.32 1.59 26.39
C GLN A 42 25.32 1.13 24.93
N LYS A 43 26.39 1.43 24.17
CA LYS A 43 26.48 1.20 22.73
C LYS A 43 25.28 1.79 21.97
N SER A 44 24.85 2.98 22.39
CA SER A 44 23.71 3.69 21.82
C SER A 44 24.14 5.01 21.19
N TYR A 45 23.32 5.50 20.26
CA TYR A 45 23.52 6.76 19.58
C TYR A 45 22.33 7.68 19.84
N THR A 46 22.61 8.87 20.34
CA THR A 46 21.65 9.96 20.40
C THR A 46 21.91 10.87 19.22
N ILE A 47 20.96 10.96 18.30
CA ILE A 47 21.07 11.75 17.08
C ILE A 47 20.05 12.87 17.14
N THR A 48 20.54 14.10 17.00
CA THR A 48 19.73 15.29 16.84
C THR A 48 19.79 15.72 15.39
N GLY A 49 18.65 15.90 14.73
CA GLY A 49 18.58 16.27 13.32
C GLY A 49 17.53 17.34 13.05
N GLY A 50 17.88 18.28 12.18
CA GLY A 50 16.99 19.24 11.57
C GLY A 50 16.57 18.78 10.16
N GLY A 51 16.06 19.71 9.38
CA GLY A 51 15.72 19.52 7.97
C GLY A 51 14.23 19.49 7.70
N GLU A 52 13.86 19.97 6.52
CA GLU A 52 12.47 20.14 6.12
C GLU A 52 11.79 18.79 5.85
N ASN A 53 12.46 17.89 5.13
CA ASN A 53 11.90 16.57 4.83
C ASN A 53 12.93 15.63 4.17
N MET A 54 12.62 14.33 4.21
CA MET A 54 13.16 13.29 3.33
C MET A 54 12.03 12.87 2.39
N TRP A 55 11.78 13.68 1.33
CA TRP A 55 10.64 13.55 0.44
C TRP A 55 10.87 14.23 -0.90
N PHE A 56 9.92 14.12 -1.84
CA PHE A 56 10.03 14.66 -3.20
C PHE A 56 11.32 14.24 -3.89
N THR A 57 12.07 15.19 -4.43
CA THR A 57 13.29 14.94 -5.20
C THR A 57 14.58 15.23 -4.43
N LYS A 58 14.48 15.74 -3.20
CA LYS A 58 15.64 16.11 -2.36
C LYS A 58 15.34 15.87 -0.89
N ASP A 59 16.40 15.51 -0.15
CA ASP A 59 16.36 15.23 1.28
C ASP A 59 17.05 16.34 2.07
N ALA A 60 16.54 16.59 3.30
CA ALA A 60 17.20 17.44 4.29
C ALA A 60 17.07 16.77 5.67
N PHE A 61 18.19 16.24 6.23
CA PHE A 61 18.22 15.51 7.48
C PHE A 61 19.66 15.34 8.00
N HIS A 62 19.82 14.98 9.27
CA HIS A 62 21.12 14.60 9.81
C HIS A 62 21.35 13.11 9.66
N PHE A 63 22.54 12.71 9.17
CA PHE A 63 22.89 11.32 8.83
C PHE A 63 24.16 10.89 9.53
N LEU A 64 24.14 9.74 10.17
CA LEU A 64 25.30 9.00 10.70
C LEU A 64 25.49 7.76 9.86
N TRP A 65 26.66 7.57 9.21
CA TRP A 65 26.83 6.57 8.16
C TRP A 65 28.09 5.73 8.24
N LYS A 66 28.05 4.62 7.51
CA LYS A 66 29.17 3.77 7.14
C LYS A 66 29.04 3.39 5.67
N LYS A 67 30.19 3.23 4.98
CA LYS A 67 30.21 2.64 3.62
C LYS A 67 30.21 1.14 3.69
N VAL A 68 29.44 0.51 2.83
CA VAL A 68 29.30 -0.95 2.73
C VAL A 68 29.19 -1.40 1.28
N SER A 69 29.38 -2.70 1.04
CA SER A 69 29.17 -3.36 -0.25
C SER A 69 28.44 -4.67 -0.04
N GLY A 70 27.79 -5.16 -1.09
CA GLY A 70 27.07 -6.44 -1.07
C GLY A 70 25.70 -6.37 -0.41
N ASN A 71 25.26 -7.50 0.11
CA ASN A 71 24.00 -7.62 0.81
C ASN A 71 24.18 -7.26 2.29
N VAL A 72 23.29 -6.45 2.83
CA VAL A 72 23.44 -5.90 4.17
C VAL A 72 22.10 -5.75 4.87
N SER A 73 22.13 -5.97 6.18
CA SER A 73 21.01 -5.70 7.10
C SER A 73 21.46 -4.72 8.16
N LEU A 74 20.66 -3.71 8.42
CA LEU A 74 20.80 -2.78 9.55
C LEU A 74 19.55 -2.87 10.41
N ALA A 75 19.72 -3.13 11.71
CA ALA A 75 18.63 -3.12 12.68
C ALA A 75 18.99 -2.25 13.90
N ALA A 76 17.99 -1.62 14.48
CA ALA A 76 18.12 -0.85 15.72
C ALA A 76 16.78 -0.75 16.44
N ASP A 77 16.83 -0.57 17.75
CA ASP A 77 15.72 -0.05 18.54
C ASP A 77 15.72 1.46 18.41
N ILE A 78 14.54 2.06 18.20
CA ILE A 78 14.35 3.48 17.92
C ILE A 78 13.42 4.08 18.96
N GLN A 79 13.86 5.15 19.61
CA GLN A 79 13.06 5.88 20.60
C GLN A 79 13.19 7.39 20.39
N TRP A 80 12.07 8.09 20.29
CA TRP A 80 12.04 9.55 20.30
C TRP A 80 12.32 10.10 21.71
N ILE A 81 13.10 11.17 21.79
CA ILE A 81 13.24 11.97 23.01
C ILE A 81 12.20 13.08 22.98
N GLY A 82 11.41 13.20 24.03
CA GLY A 82 10.35 14.19 24.15
C GLY A 82 9.06 13.81 23.44
N THR A 83 8.00 14.49 23.82
CA THR A 83 6.66 14.35 23.26
C THR A 83 6.30 15.61 22.47
N GLY A 84 5.53 15.46 21.37
CA GLY A 84 5.17 16.58 20.49
C GLY A 84 6.10 16.67 19.28
N GLY A 85 6.29 17.88 18.76
CA GLY A 85 6.98 18.11 17.50
C GLY A 85 6.08 17.84 16.28
N ASN A 86 6.67 17.87 15.09
CA ASN A 86 5.91 17.57 13.87
C ASN A 86 5.53 16.07 13.84
N PRO A 87 4.25 15.71 13.59
CA PRO A 87 3.84 14.30 13.46
C PRO A 87 4.65 13.52 12.43
N HIS A 88 5.12 14.19 11.38
CA HIS A 88 5.90 13.60 10.29
C HIS A 88 7.41 13.68 10.48
N ARG A 89 7.92 14.13 11.65
CA ARG A 89 9.35 13.97 11.97
C ARG A 89 9.75 12.50 11.84
N LYS A 90 10.97 12.23 11.39
CA LYS A 90 11.40 10.87 11.03
C LYS A 90 12.68 10.48 11.74
N ALA A 91 12.70 9.29 12.31
CA ALA A 91 13.89 8.57 12.73
C ALA A 91 14.03 7.33 11.85
N CYS A 92 15.14 7.21 11.10
CA CYS A 92 15.24 6.29 9.98
C CYS A 92 16.47 5.39 10.07
N LEU A 93 16.30 4.14 9.61
CA LEU A 93 17.40 3.31 9.14
C LEU A 93 17.52 3.53 7.63
N VAL A 94 18.67 3.99 7.15
CA VAL A 94 18.84 4.51 5.77
C VAL A 94 19.85 3.68 5.00
N ILE A 95 19.55 3.37 3.74
CA ILE A 95 20.47 2.87 2.70
C ILE A 95 20.42 3.87 1.56
N ARG A 96 21.59 4.42 1.12
CA ARG A 96 21.60 5.42 0.03
C ARG A 96 22.88 5.35 -0.80
N GLN A 97 22.78 5.77 -2.07
CA GLN A 97 23.92 5.70 -2.99
C GLN A 97 25.06 6.59 -2.57
N ASN A 98 24.80 7.83 -2.17
CA ASN A 98 25.79 8.84 -1.81
C ASN A 98 25.20 9.89 -0.87
N LEU A 99 25.96 10.94 -0.54
CA LEU A 99 25.53 12.01 0.37
C LEU A 99 24.86 13.20 -0.34
N ASP A 100 24.62 13.12 -1.64
CA ASP A 100 23.88 14.14 -2.37
C ASP A 100 22.41 14.16 -1.92
N PRO A 101 21.80 15.34 -1.70
CA PRO A 101 20.39 15.42 -1.31
C PRO A 101 19.42 14.71 -2.27
N SER A 102 19.75 14.67 -3.55
CA SER A 102 18.92 14.00 -4.57
C SER A 102 19.19 12.50 -4.74
N SER A 103 20.07 11.91 -3.91
CA SER A 103 20.52 10.52 -4.02
C SER A 103 19.38 9.51 -4.13
N ALA A 104 19.58 8.46 -4.92
CA ALA A 104 18.78 7.22 -4.78
C ALA A 104 18.94 6.69 -3.35
N TYR A 105 17.83 6.31 -2.71
CA TYR A 105 17.83 5.84 -1.32
C TYR A 105 16.62 4.96 -0.99
N ALA A 106 16.73 4.29 0.14
CA ALA A 106 15.65 3.64 0.85
C ALA A 106 15.78 3.89 2.35
N ASP A 107 14.68 4.05 3.04
CA ASP A 107 14.68 4.09 4.49
C ASP A 107 13.51 3.34 5.13
N ALA A 108 13.75 2.81 6.33
CA ALA A 108 12.71 2.38 7.25
C ALA A 108 12.43 3.55 8.20
N ALA A 109 11.41 4.34 7.90
CA ALA A 109 11.05 5.54 8.64
C ALA A 109 10.08 5.24 9.78
N VAL A 110 10.40 5.76 10.97
CA VAL A 110 9.49 5.80 12.13
C VAL A 110 9.11 7.25 12.37
N HIS A 111 7.86 7.59 12.13
CA HIS A 111 7.33 8.95 12.26
C HIS A 111 7.02 9.31 13.71
N GLY A 112 6.94 10.60 14.00
CA GLY A 112 6.64 11.11 15.34
C GLY A 112 5.27 10.71 15.87
N GLU A 113 4.28 10.50 15.00
CA GLU A 113 2.94 9.99 15.33
C GLU A 113 2.86 8.45 15.38
N GLY A 114 3.99 7.76 15.15
CA GLY A 114 4.07 6.30 15.16
C GLY A 114 3.81 5.61 13.83
N LEU A 115 3.45 6.31 12.76
CA LEU A 115 3.39 5.74 11.41
C LEU A 115 4.77 5.18 11.05
N THR A 116 4.80 4.04 10.37
CA THR A 116 6.02 3.46 9.82
C THR A 116 5.86 3.20 8.34
N SER A 117 6.93 3.44 7.60
CA SER A 117 6.93 3.23 6.16
C SER A 117 8.32 2.87 5.64
N LEU A 118 8.32 2.13 4.54
CA LEU A 118 9.47 1.95 3.69
C LEU A 118 9.40 3.03 2.61
N GLN A 119 10.26 4.05 2.70
CA GLN A 119 10.33 5.12 1.72
C GLN A 119 11.49 4.88 0.78
N TYR A 120 11.36 5.30 -0.49
CA TYR A 120 12.42 5.09 -1.46
C TYR A 120 12.37 6.09 -2.63
N ARG A 121 13.55 6.34 -3.20
CA ARG A 121 13.79 7.04 -4.45
C ARG A 121 14.67 6.16 -5.32
N SER A 122 14.13 5.65 -6.43
CA SER A 122 14.79 4.62 -7.26
C SER A 122 16.03 5.14 -7.99
N SER A 123 16.03 6.40 -8.42
CA SER A 123 17.13 7.06 -9.09
C SER A 123 17.35 8.47 -8.55
N ALA A 124 18.53 9.03 -8.74
CA ALA A 124 18.83 10.38 -8.28
C ALA A 124 17.89 11.41 -8.91
N GLY A 125 17.23 12.21 -8.08
CA GLY A 125 16.32 13.27 -8.51
C GLY A 125 14.90 12.82 -8.84
N ASP A 126 14.59 11.53 -8.77
CA ASP A 126 13.22 11.03 -8.89
C ASP A 126 12.36 11.43 -7.67
N LEU A 127 11.06 11.26 -7.77
CA LEU A 127 10.15 11.43 -6.64
C LEU A 127 10.36 10.32 -5.61
N THR A 128 10.13 10.64 -4.36
CA THR A 128 10.10 9.67 -3.27
C THR A 128 8.73 9.00 -3.22
N HIS A 129 8.73 7.67 -3.11
CA HIS A 129 7.57 6.82 -2.92
C HIS A 129 7.55 6.24 -1.51
N GLU A 130 6.40 5.70 -1.10
CA GLU A 130 6.19 5.19 0.25
C GLU A 130 5.28 3.97 0.25
N ILE A 131 5.69 2.93 0.98
CA ILE A 131 4.85 1.78 1.32
C ILE A 131 4.64 1.80 2.82
N GLN A 132 3.40 2.05 3.26
CA GLN A 132 3.08 2.15 4.67
C GLN A 132 2.92 0.77 5.31
N SER A 133 3.40 0.63 6.55
CA SER A 133 3.23 -0.58 7.35
C SER A 133 1.95 -0.54 8.18
N TYR A 134 1.42 -1.74 8.48
CA TYR A 134 0.35 -1.94 9.46
C TYR A 134 0.84 -1.92 10.92
N ILE A 135 2.17 -1.89 11.17
CA ILE A 135 2.78 -1.82 12.49
C ILE A 135 3.10 -0.37 12.81
N LYS A 136 2.35 0.24 13.70
CA LYS A 136 2.60 1.61 14.18
C LYS A 136 3.43 1.61 15.45
N ALA A 137 4.24 2.66 15.63
CA ALA A 137 5.10 2.88 16.79
C ALA A 137 5.93 1.65 17.19
N PRO A 138 6.73 1.08 16.27
CA PRO A 138 7.56 -0.07 16.58
C PRO A 138 8.66 0.32 17.56
N VAL A 139 9.13 -0.66 18.35
CA VAL A 139 10.31 -0.51 19.19
C VAL A 139 11.57 -0.80 18.38
N ARG A 140 11.53 -1.81 17.51
CA ARG A 140 12.66 -2.23 16.70
C ARG A 140 12.34 -2.20 15.20
N ALA A 141 13.26 -1.67 14.43
CA ALA A 141 13.21 -1.67 12.96
C ALA A 141 14.42 -2.38 12.36
N ARG A 142 14.24 -2.96 11.19
CA ARG A 142 15.30 -3.48 10.33
C ARG A 142 15.05 -3.06 8.90
N ILE A 143 16.10 -2.58 8.22
CA ILE A 143 16.15 -2.43 6.77
C ILE A 143 17.18 -3.42 6.20
N GLU A 144 16.85 -4.06 5.11
CA GLU A 144 17.66 -5.11 4.51
C GLU A 144 17.76 -4.92 3.00
N LYS A 145 18.99 -4.91 2.47
CA LYS A 145 19.25 -4.95 1.03
C LYS A 145 19.80 -6.34 0.69
N ASN A 146 19.07 -7.05 -0.18
CA ASN A 146 19.48 -8.35 -0.70
C ASN A 146 19.36 -8.38 -2.24
N GLY A 147 20.49 -8.48 -2.94
CA GLY A 147 20.56 -8.18 -4.37
C GLY A 147 20.11 -6.73 -4.64
N ASN A 148 19.18 -6.58 -5.55
CA ASN A 148 18.55 -5.28 -5.86
C ASN A 148 17.24 -5.03 -5.10
N TYR A 149 16.89 -5.84 -4.11
CA TYR A 149 15.67 -5.67 -3.33
C TYR A 149 15.99 -5.10 -1.95
N VAL A 150 15.17 -4.16 -1.54
CA VAL A 150 15.17 -3.59 -0.18
C VAL A 150 13.83 -3.89 0.47
N SER A 151 13.87 -4.31 1.73
CA SER A 151 12.71 -4.63 2.55
C SER A 151 12.86 -4.10 3.96
N MET A 152 11.73 -3.98 4.66
CA MET A 152 11.64 -3.54 6.04
C MET A 152 11.03 -4.64 6.90
N SER A 153 11.52 -4.77 8.13
CA SER A 153 10.89 -5.57 9.18
C SER A 153 10.76 -4.74 10.44
N LEU A 154 9.68 -4.93 11.19
CA LEU A 154 9.37 -4.18 12.39
C LEU A 154 8.94 -5.11 13.53
N ALA A 155 9.20 -4.71 14.78
CA ALA A 155 8.71 -5.38 15.96
C ALA A 155 8.17 -4.36 16.95
N ARG A 156 7.05 -4.68 17.63
CA ARG A 156 6.61 -4.01 18.85
C ARG A 156 7.37 -4.58 20.04
N GLU A 157 7.16 -3.98 21.20
CA GLU A 157 7.74 -4.48 22.45
C GLU A 157 7.41 -5.96 22.67
N ASN A 158 8.44 -6.75 22.97
CA ASN A 158 8.35 -8.21 23.20
C ASN A 158 7.89 -9.06 22.00
N GLU A 159 7.94 -8.52 20.78
CA GLU A 159 7.66 -9.25 19.56
C GLU A 159 8.95 -9.54 18.77
N GLU A 160 8.94 -10.60 17.95
CA GLU A 160 9.98 -10.81 16.97
C GLU A 160 9.78 -9.89 15.76
N LEU A 161 10.87 -9.57 15.05
CA LEU A 161 10.83 -8.79 13.81
C LEU A 161 9.94 -9.49 12.78
N GLN A 162 8.85 -8.81 12.42
CA GLN A 162 7.94 -9.23 11.38
C GLN A 162 8.19 -8.40 10.12
N PRO A 163 8.24 -9.01 8.93
CA PRO A 163 8.29 -8.25 7.69
C PRO A 163 7.09 -7.30 7.57
N ALA A 164 7.36 -6.07 7.17
CA ALA A 164 6.35 -5.02 7.10
C ALA A 164 6.61 -4.10 5.89
N GLY A 165 5.56 -3.58 5.28
CA GLY A 165 5.66 -2.58 4.23
C GLY A 165 6.14 -3.05 2.85
N GLY A 166 6.20 -4.36 2.59
CA GLY A 166 6.59 -4.88 1.28
C GLY A 166 8.09 -4.80 0.99
N SER A 167 8.44 -4.93 -0.29
CA SER A 167 9.80 -4.71 -0.79
C SER A 167 9.75 -4.05 -2.16
N PHE A 168 10.81 -3.36 -2.52
CA PHE A 168 10.94 -2.75 -3.85
C PHE A 168 12.33 -2.97 -4.43
N ARG A 169 12.47 -2.71 -5.71
CA ARG A 169 13.73 -2.86 -6.42
C ARG A 169 14.45 -1.52 -6.52
N ILE A 170 15.69 -1.48 -6.03
CA ILE A 170 16.63 -0.35 -6.19
C ILE A 170 17.99 -0.87 -6.63
N GLN A 171 18.59 -0.22 -7.62
CA GLN A 171 19.93 -0.56 -8.09
C GLN A 171 20.92 0.47 -7.56
N LEU A 172 21.80 0.02 -6.65
CA LEU A 172 22.89 0.83 -6.10
C LEU A 172 24.25 0.33 -6.61
N THR A 173 25.12 1.27 -6.94
CA THR A 173 26.52 0.99 -7.25
C THR A 173 27.31 0.85 -5.95
N GLU A 174 28.19 -0.12 -5.89
CA GLU A 174 29.04 -0.35 -4.72
C GLU A 174 30.34 0.50 -4.75
N PRO A 175 30.82 1.00 -3.60
CA PRO A 175 30.15 0.99 -2.29
C PRO A 175 29.02 1.98 -2.19
N PHE A 176 28.06 1.73 -1.28
CA PHE A 176 26.95 2.62 -0.92
C PHE A 176 26.96 2.89 0.59
N TYR A 177 26.08 3.76 1.07
CA TYR A 177 26.02 4.18 2.47
C TYR A 177 24.86 3.50 3.20
N ILE A 178 25.12 3.09 4.46
CA ILE A 178 24.11 2.59 5.39
C ILE A 178 24.24 3.34 6.70
N GLY A 179 23.12 3.65 7.39
CA GLY A 179 23.22 4.37 8.64
C GLY A 179 21.91 4.80 9.26
N LEU A 180 21.98 5.76 10.18
CA LEU A 180 20.90 6.26 11.01
C LEU A 180 20.61 7.72 10.67
N GLY A 181 19.35 8.08 10.46
CA GLY A 181 18.96 9.43 10.08
C GLY A 181 17.89 10.01 10.99
N VAL A 182 17.94 11.33 11.21
CA VAL A 182 16.89 12.09 11.91
C VAL A 182 16.54 13.34 11.13
N CYS A 183 15.26 13.53 10.87
CA CYS A 183 14.67 14.69 10.21
C CYS A 183 13.55 15.26 11.08
N SER A 184 13.59 16.58 11.37
CA SER A 184 12.57 17.24 12.18
C SER A 184 11.25 17.51 11.45
N HIS A 185 11.26 17.48 10.12
CA HIS A 185 10.15 17.92 9.26
C HIS A 185 9.76 19.40 9.47
N ASP A 186 10.73 20.19 9.94
CA ASP A 186 10.68 21.64 10.09
C ASP A 186 12.12 22.17 10.06
N SER A 187 12.44 23.05 9.12
CA SER A 187 13.80 23.60 8.96
C SER A 187 14.27 24.46 10.15
N ASN A 188 13.35 24.93 11.00
CA ASN A 188 13.65 25.83 12.12
C ASN A 188 13.88 25.11 13.44
N VAL A 189 13.61 23.81 13.54
CA VAL A 189 13.76 23.03 14.76
C VAL A 189 14.67 21.82 14.55
N VAL A 190 15.14 21.25 15.62
CA VAL A 190 15.81 19.96 15.65
C VAL A 190 15.00 19.00 16.52
N GLU A 191 14.99 17.75 16.12
CA GLU A 191 14.37 16.66 16.87
C GLU A 191 15.42 15.62 17.22
N THR A 192 15.20 14.86 18.29
CA THR A 192 16.20 13.94 18.83
C THR A 192 15.64 12.55 18.99
N ALA A 193 16.37 11.56 18.49
CA ALA A 193 16.06 10.14 18.67
C ALA A 193 17.27 9.38 19.21
N VAL A 194 16.99 8.34 19.98
CA VAL A 194 17.98 7.35 20.47
C VAL A 194 17.85 6.09 19.66
N PHE A 195 19.00 5.61 19.19
CA PHE A 195 19.15 4.33 18.52
C PHE A 195 20.01 3.42 19.39
N SER A 196 19.50 2.24 19.74
CA SER A 196 20.20 1.26 20.55
C SER A 196 20.13 -0.14 19.93
N HIS A 197 20.89 -1.09 20.47
CA HIS A 197 20.98 -2.46 19.96
C HIS A 197 21.21 -2.53 18.45
N ILE A 198 22.13 -1.66 17.96
CA ILE A 198 22.42 -1.56 16.54
C ILE A 198 23.15 -2.82 16.05
N GLU A 199 22.62 -3.40 15.00
CA GLU A 199 23.21 -4.55 14.32
C GLU A 199 23.40 -4.24 12.83
N ILE A 200 24.64 -4.30 12.34
CA ILE A 200 24.95 -4.31 10.91
C ILE A 200 25.49 -5.70 10.59
N LYS A 201 24.81 -6.40 9.68
CA LYS A 201 25.19 -7.76 9.26
C LYS A 201 25.35 -7.81 7.76
N THR A 202 26.41 -8.46 7.27
CA THR A 202 26.51 -8.89 5.89
C THR A 202 25.63 -10.11 5.71
N ILE A 203 24.86 -10.15 4.66
CA ILE A 203 24.00 -11.27 4.31
C ILE A 203 24.70 -12.07 3.23
N GLU A 204 24.90 -13.37 3.44
CA GLU A 204 25.41 -14.24 2.40
C GLU A 204 24.47 -14.27 1.22
N SER A 205 25.02 -14.12 0.01
CA SER A 205 24.24 -14.27 -1.22
C SER A 205 23.82 -15.73 -1.37
N LYS A 206 22.61 -16.07 -0.92
CA LYS A 206 21.97 -17.28 -1.44
C LYS A 206 21.70 -17.04 -2.93
N LYS A 207 21.83 -18.07 -3.80
CA LYS A 207 21.31 -18.00 -5.16
C LYS A 207 19.84 -17.59 -5.05
N LEU A 208 19.54 -16.33 -5.38
CA LEU A 208 18.18 -15.81 -5.36
C LEU A 208 17.37 -16.58 -6.41
N GLY A 209 16.37 -17.32 -5.97
CA GLY A 209 15.25 -17.71 -6.82
C GLY A 209 14.46 -16.46 -7.25
N GLU A 210 13.46 -16.62 -8.09
CA GLU A 210 12.50 -15.56 -8.38
C GLU A 210 11.86 -15.11 -7.06
N PRO A 211 11.64 -13.79 -6.86
CA PRO A 211 10.95 -13.32 -5.68
C PRO A 211 9.57 -13.96 -5.58
N MET A 212 9.24 -14.48 -4.41
CA MET A 212 7.91 -15.03 -4.15
C MET A 212 6.98 -13.91 -3.70
N LEU A 213 5.76 -13.92 -4.21
CA LEU A 213 4.70 -13.03 -3.74
C LEU A 213 4.17 -13.56 -2.40
N GLU A 214 3.99 -12.67 -1.44
CA GLU A 214 3.19 -12.92 -0.25
C GLU A 214 2.02 -11.95 -0.25
N SER A 215 0.82 -12.47 -0.05
CA SER A 215 -0.43 -11.73 0.03
C SER A 215 -0.87 -11.60 1.47
N THR A 216 -1.36 -10.42 1.84
CA THR A 216 -1.88 -10.14 3.18
C THR A 216 -3.28 -9.56 3.08
N LEU A 217 -4.27 -10.28 3.62
CA LEU A 217 -5.64 -9.80 3.79
C LEU A 217 -5.70 -8.94 5.05
N GLU A 218 -6.13 -7.70 4.88
CA GLU A 218 -6.15 -6.70 5.93
C GLU A 218 -7.50 -5.98 6.00
N THR A 219 -7.74 -5.35 7.14
CA THR A 219 -8.77 -4.31 7.28
C THR A 219 -8.15 -3.00 7.70
N ILE A 220 -8.76 -1.89 7.30
CA ILE A 220 -8.41 -0.54 7.73
C ILE A 220 -9.63 0.17 8.29
N ALA A 221 -9.49 0.75 9.49
CA ALA A 221 -10.52 1.58 10.11
C ALA A 221 -10.53 2.96 9.45
N ILE A 222 -11.69 3.41 8.96
CA ILE A 222 -11.79 4.67 8.21
C ILE A 222 -11.46 5.90 9.08
N ALA A 223 -11.86 5.88 10.35
CA ALA A 223 -11.68 7.03 11.25
C ALA A 223 -10.23 7.19 11.74
N SER A 224 -9.53 6.10 12.04
CA SER A 224 -8.18 6.11 12.65
C SER A 224 -7.08 5.71 11.68
N THR A 225 -7.43 5.17 10.51
CA THR A 225 -6.51 4.52 9.57
C THR A 225 -5.71 3.35 10.17
N ASP A 226 -6.19 2.76 11.27
CA ASP A 226 -5.57 1.59 11.88
C ASP A 226 -5.80 0.36 11.01
N ARG A 227 -4.70 -0.33 10.71
CA ARG A 227 -4.69 -1.56 9.89
C ARG A 227 -4.59 -2.78 10.79
N LYS A 228 -5.33 -3.83 10.42
CA LYS A 228 -5.31 -5.12 11.10
C LYS A 228 -5.12 -6.22 10.08
N VAL A 229 -4.08 -7.03 10.26
CA VAL A 229 -3.85 -8.25 9.46
C VAL A 229 -4.81 -9.34 9.93
N LEU A 230 -5.54 -9.92 8.99
CA LEU A 230 -6.46 -11.05 9.23
C LEU A 230 -5.84 -12.37 8.80
N TYR A 231 -5.18 -12.40 7.62
CA TYR A 231 -4.61 -13.60 7.04
C TYR A 231 -3.42 -13.26 6.14
N THR A 232 -2.40 -14.11 6.13
CA THR A 232 -1.22 -13.96 5.28
C THR A 232 -0.91 -15.32 4.64
N THR A 233 -0.58 -15.32 3.35
CA THR A 233 -0.29 -16.54 2.59
C THR A 233 0.71 -16.25 1.47
N ARG A 234 1.36 -17.30 0.97
CA ARG A 234 2.16 -17.26 -0.26
C ARG A 234 1.35 -17.49 -1.53
N ASP A 235 0.09 -17.89 -1.38
CA ASP A 235 -0.83 -17.90 -2.51
C ASP A 235 -1.23 -16.49 -2.88
N HIS A 236 -1.50 -16.25 -4.16
CA HIS A 236 -2.06 -15.00 -4.63
C HIS A 236 -3.55 -14.96 -4.27
N ILE A 237 -3.94 -14.08 -3.35
CA ILE A 237 -5.33 -13.85 -2.98
C ILE A 237 -5.77 -12.47 -3.45
N GLU A 238 -7.05 -12.30 -3.79
CA GLU A 238 -7.58 -11.08 -4.40
C GLU A 238 -8.98 -10.76 -3.92
N ALA A 239 -9.36 -9.48 -4.01
CA ALA A 239 -10.73 -8.99 -3.99
C ALA A 239 -11.55 -9.39 -2.75
N PRO A 240 -11.19 -8.92 -1.55
CA PRO A 240 -11.92 -9.26 -0.34
C PRO A 240 -13.32 -8.62 -0.33
N ASN A 241 -14.32 -9.42 0.05
CA ASN A 241 -15.72 -9.00 0.13
C ASN A 241 -16.32 -9.40 1.49
N TRP A 242 -16.90 -8.45 2.22
CA TRP A 242 -17.51 -8.69 3.52
C TRP A 242 -18.87 -9.42 3.42
N SER A 243 -19.11 -10.36 4.34
CA SER A 243 -20.48 -10.85 4.58
C SER A 243 -21.39 -9.75 5.11
N ARG A 244 -22.69 -9.84 4.80
CA ARG A 244 -23.67 -8.82 5.21
C ARG A 244 -23.89 -8.73 6.72
N ASP A 245 -23.55 -9.79 7.45
CA ASP A 245 -23.57 -9.83 8.92
C ASP A 245 -22.23 -9.52 9.57
N GLY A 246 -21.18 -9.26 8.76
CA GLY A 246 -19.84 -8.90 9.23
C GLY A 246 -19.03 -10.04 9.84
N LYS A 247 -19.49 -11.31 9.72
CA LYS A 247 -18.84 -12.43 10.40
C LYS A 247 -17.69 -13.07 9.62
N TYR A 248 -17.67 -12.92 8.31
CA TYR A 248 -16.63 -13.49 7.46
C TYR A 248 -16.31 -12.60 6.27
N LEU A 249 -15.20 -12.89 5.63
CA LEU A 249 -14.76 -12.33 4.36
C LEU A 249 -14.71 -13.44 3.30
N LEU A 250 -15.04 -13.08 2.07
CA LEU A 250 -14.76 -13.86 0.89
C LEU A 250 -13.52 -13.30 0.21
N PHE A 251 -12.79 -14.13 -0.52
CA PHE A 251 -11.73 -13.72 -1.43
C PHE A 251 -11.49 -14.78 -2.50
N ASN A 252 -10.90 -14.39 -3.61
CA ASN A 252 -10.48 -15.28 -4.68
C ASN A 252 -9.02 -15.73 -4.46
N SER A 253 -8.73 -16.98 -4.81
CA SER A 253 -7.37 -17.50 -4.95
C SER A 253 -7.35 -18.71 -5.86
N ASN A 254 -6.39 -18.77 -6.78
CA ASN A 254 -6.15 -19.91 -7.66
C ASN A 254 -7.45 -20.41 -8.39
N GLY A 255 -8.31 -19.46 -8.80
CA GLY A 255 -9.56 -19.77 -9.49
C GLY A 255 -10.72 -20.23 -8.61
N LEU A 256 -10.54 -20.24 -7.29
CA LEU A 256 -11.55 -20.64 -6.32
C LEU A 256 -11.96 -19.47 -5.42
N ILE A 257 -13.15 -19.53 -4.86
CA ILE A 257 -13.64 -18.58 -3.86
C ILE A 257 -13.49 -19.19 -2.46
N TYR A 258 -12.91 -18.42 -1.57
CA TYR A 258 -12.67 -18.81 -0.18
C TYR A 258 -13.50 -17.96 0.77
N ARG A 259 -13.88 -18.56 1.89
CA ARG A 259 -14.51 -17.91 3.04
C ARG A 259 -13.57 -17.97 4.23
N LEU A 260 -13.30 -16.82 4.86
CA LEU A 260 -12.54 -16.71 6.09
C LEU A 260 -13.41 -16.11 7.20
N GLU A 261 -13.71 -16.89 8.21
CA GLU A 261 -14.41 -16.41 9.41
C GLU A 261 -13.54 -15.37 10.16
N ALA A 262 -14.17 -14.32 10.71
CA ALA A 262 -13.47 -13.20 11.36
C ALA A 262 -12.51 -13.62 12.50
N ASN A 263 -12.79 -14.77 13.14
CA ASN A 263 -11.97 -15.31 14.24
C ASN A 263 -11.16 -16.56 13.82
N SER A 264 -11.10 -16.88 12.53
CA SER A 264 -10.35 -18.03 12.00
C SER A 264 -9.06 -17.56 11.33
N LYS A 265 -8.09 -18.47 11.26
CA LYS A 265 -6.89 -18.34 10.43
C LYS A 265 -6.85 -19.32 9.26
N THR A 266 -7.91 -20.11 9.11
CA THR A 266 -8.00 -21.17 8.09
C THR A 266 -9.15 -20.87 7.15
N PRO A 267 -8.88 -20.42 5.91
CA PRO A 267 -9.91 -20.23 4.89
C PRO A 267 -10.55 -21.56 4.48
N GLN A 268 -11.82 -21.51 4.12
CA GLN A 268 -12.58 -22.65 3.61
C GLN A 268 -13.01 -22.36 2.17
N VAL A 269 -12.86 -23.34 1.28
CA VAL A 269 -13.33 -23.23 -0.11
C VAL A 269 -14.85 -23.29 -0.16
N ILE A 270 -15.48 -22.40 -0.93
CA ILE A 270 -16.88 -22.51 -1.30
C ILE A 270 -16.97 -23.47 -2.50
N ASP A 271 -17.82 -24.49 -2.39
CA ASP A 271 -18.03 -25.46 -3.47
C ASP A 271 -18.80 -24.82 -4.65
N THR A 272 -18.07 -24.40 -5.65
CA THR A 272 -18.58 -23.83 -6.91
C THR A 272 -18.69 -24.85 -8.04
N ARG A 273 -18.58 -26.16 -7.74
CA ARG A 273 -18.67 -27.28 -8.70
C ARG A 273 -17.71 -27.11 -9.87
N LEU A 274 -18.25 -26.87 -11.08
CA LEU A 274 -17.48 -26.75 -12.31
C LEU A 274 -16.86 -25.36 -12.53
N ALA A 275 -17.26 -24.35 -11.76
CA ALA A 275 -16.68 -23.00 -11.85
C ALA A 275 -15.38 -22.92 -11.01
N ILE A 276 -14.28 -23.37 -11.59
CA ILE A 276 -12.97 -23.50 -10.92
C ILE A 276 -11.90 -22.58 -11.51
N HIS A 277 -12.29 -21.70 -12.41
CA HIS A 277 -11.46 -20.62 -12.97
C HIS A 277 -12.11 -19.27 -12.73
N CYS A 278 -12.59 -19.06 -11.49
CA CYS A 278 -13.10 -17.76 -11.05
C CYS A 278 -11.98 -16.73 -11.07
N ASN A 279 -12.28 -15.55 -11.60
CA ASN A 279 -11.42 -14.38 -11.44
C ASN A 279 -11.75 -13.65 -10.12
N ASN A 280 -11.20 -12.44 -9.93
CA ASN A 280 -11.40 -11.66 -8.72
C ASN A 280 -12.78 -10.98 -8.63
N ASP A 281 -13.65 -11.08 -9.64
CA ASP A 281 -14.95 -10.40 -9.65
C ASP A 281 -16.03 -11.30 -9.06
N HIS A 282 -16.28 -11.13 -7.77
CA HIS A 282 -17.27 -11.89 -7.02
C HIS A 282 -17.90 -11.04 -5.91
N GLY A 283 -19.12 -11.40 -5.48
CA GLY A 283 -19.73 -10.71 -4.35
C GLY A 283 -21.13 -11.18 -4.00
N LEU A 284 -21.49 -10.88 -2.75
CA LEU A 284 -22.74 -11.30 -2.14
C LEU A 284 -23.92 -10.42 -2.55
N SER A 285 -25.07 -11.04 -2.77
CA SER A 285 -26.35 -10.36 -2.90
C SER A 285 -26.65 -9.48 -1.67
N PRO A 286 -27.53 -8.47 -1.79
CA PRO A 286 -27.87 -7.60 -0.67
C PRO A 286 -28.44 -8.33 0.55
N ASP A 287 -29.13 -9.46 0.36
CA ASP A 287 -29.63 -10.30 1.44
C ASP A 287 -28.61 -11.34 1.95
N GLY A 288 -27.43 -11.41 1.34
CA GLY A 288 -26.32 -12.30 1.72
C GLY A 288 -26.53 -13.78 1.38
N LYS A 289 -27.57 -14.15 0.63
CA LYS A 289 -27.90 -15.56 0.35
C LYS A 289 -27.29 -16.10 -0.94
N LEU A 290 -27.02 -15.22 -1.88
CA LEU A 290 -26.47 -15.57 -3.19
C LEU A 290 -25.07 -14.98 -3.34
N LEU A 291 -24.23 -15.69 -4.09
CA LEU A 291 -22.91 -15.28 -4.52
C LEU A 291 -22.92 -15.16 -6.05
N ALA A 292 -22.56 -14.00 -6.56
CA ALA A 292 -22.20 -13.82 -7.97
C ALA A 292 -20.71 -14.07 -8.15
N ILE A 293 -20.35 -14.75 -9.22
CA ILE A 293 -18.95 -15.02 -9.62
C ILE A 293 -18.78 -14.81 -11.11
N SER A 294 -17.59 -14.37 -11.51
CA SER A 294 -17.14 -14.40 -12.90
C SER A 294 -16.18 -15.56 -13.09
N ASP A 295 -16.50 -16.49 -13.98
CA ASP A 295 -15.74 -17.73 -14.17
C ASP A 295 -15.47 -18.00 -15.65
N GLN A 296 -14.27 -18.54 -15.96
CA GLN A 296 -13.76 -18.79 -17.31
C GLN A 296 -13.73 -20.30 -17.65
N SER A 297 -14.29 -21.16 -16.83
CA SER A 297 -14.25 -22.62 -17.05
C SER A 297 -14.96 -23.05 -18.35
N LYS A 298 -15.93 -22.24 -18.80
CA LYS A 298 -16.62 -22.47 -20.07
C LYS A 298 -16.01 -21.64 -21.19
N ASP A 299 -15.50 -22.30 -22.21
CA ASP A 299 -14.99 -21.71 -23.46
C ASP A 299 -13.86 -20.67 -23.28
N ASN A 300 -13.15 -20.69 -22.15
CA ASN A 300 -12.10 -19.72 -21.77
C ASN A 300 -12.57 -18.25 -21.85
N LYS A 301 -13.85 -17.99 -21.64
CA LYS A 301 -14.43 -16.65 -21.59
C LYS A 301 -15.07 -16.43 -20.22
N SER A 302 -14.78 -15.27 -19.64
CA SER A 302 -15.43 -14.88 -18.39
C SER A 302 -16.94 -14.74 -18.61
N LEU A 303 -17.72 -15.49 -17.83
CA LEU A 303 -19.17 -15.45 -17.77
C LEU A 303 -19.64 -15.30 -16.34
N ILE A 304 -20.77 -14.66 -16.12
CA ILE A 304 -21.32 -14.42 -14.80
C ILE A 304 -22.26 -15.55 -14.42
N TYR A 305 -22.04 -16.09 -13.23
CA TYR A 305 -22.87 -17.12 -12.60
C TYR A 305 -23.33 -16.67 -11.23
N ILE A 306 -24.43 -17.25 -10.76
CA ILE A 306 -24.97 -17.07 -9.43
C ILE A 306 -25.21 -18.42 -8.78
N LEU A 307 -24.87 -18.54 -7.49
CA LEU A 307 -25.08 -19.72 -6.69
C LEU A 307 -25.44 -19.34 -5.23
N PRO A 308 -26.06 -20.25 -4.45
CA PRO A 308 -26.19 -20.06 -3.00
C PRO A 308 -24.83 -19.93 -2.31
N ILE A 309 -24.73 -19.10 -1.26
CA ILE A 309 -23.46 -18.87 -0.53
C ILE A 309 -22.90 -20.15 0.12
N GLU A 310 -23.74 -21.10 0.43
CA GLU A 310 -23.34 -22.42 0.96
C GLU A 310 -22.66 -23.32 -0.08
N GLY A 311 -22.58 -22.86 -1.33
CA GLY A 311 -22.05 -23.61 -2.46
C GLY A 311 -23.12 -24.52 -3.07
N ARG A 312 -23.12 -24.63 -4.35
CA ARG A 312 -23.91 -25.56 -5.19
C ARG A 312 -23.57 -25.35 -6.65
N GLU A 313 -24.31 -26.03 -7.54
CA GLU A 313 -24.22 -25.85 -8.98
C GLU A 313 -24.52 -24.37 -9.35
N PRO A 314 -23.58 -23.65 -9.98
CA PRO A 314 -23.78 -22.27 -10.40
C PRO A 314 -24.76 -22.17 -11.57
N ARG A 315 -25.69 -21.23 -11.49
CA ARG A 315 -26.59 -20.88 -12.59
C ARG A 315 -25.98 -19.79 -13.45
N LEU A 316 -25.87 -20.04 -14.75
CA LEU A 316 -25.40 -19.06 -15.73
C LEU A 316 -26.37 -17.87 -15.83
N VAL A 317 -25.85 -16.64 -15.83
CA VAL A 317 -26.62 -15.40 -16.00
C VAL A 317 -26.35 -14.76 -17.35
N THR A 318 -25.06 -14.56 -17.72
CA THR A 318 -24.68 -13.96 -19.02
C THR A 318 -24.40 -15.04 -20.05
N SER A 319 -24.99 -14.92 -21.23
CA SER A 319 -24.76 -15.87 -22.35
C SER A 319 -23.59 -15.44 -23.25
N LEU A 320 -23.20 -14.18 -23.21
CA LEU A 320 -22.11 -13.60 -24.00
C LEU A 320 -20.92 -13.30 -23.09
N GLY A 321 -19.71 -13.55 -23.59
CA GLY A 321 -18.45 -13.27 -22.90
C GLY A 321 -17.43 -12.55 -23.76
N PRO A 322 -16.47 -11.85 -23.18
CA PRO A 322 -16.27 -11.75 -21.73
C PRO A 322 -17.30 -10.84 -21.02
N SER A 323 -17.63 -11.20 -19.78
CA SER A 323 -18.46 -10.42 -18.87
C SER A 323 -17.90 -10.58 -17.45
N TYR A 324 -17.67 -9.45 -16.78
CA TYR A 324 -16.99 -9.36 -15.48
C TYR A 324 -17.94 -8.69 -14.48
N TRP A 325 -18.36 -9.44 -13.46
CA TRP A 325 -19.29 -8.94 -12.45
C TRP A 325 -18.62 -7.89 -11.55
N HIS A 326 -19.40 -6.85 -11.16
CA HIS A 326 -18.90 -5.86 -10.20
C HIS A 326 -19.95 -5.48 -9.14
N GLY A 327 -21.25 -5.46 -9.45
CA GLY A 327 -22.22 -4.94 -8.50
C GLY A 327 -23.60 -5.61 -8.58
N TRP A 328 -24.26 -5.69 -7.42
CA TRP A 328 -25.67 -6.00 -7.26
C TRP A 328 -26.48 -4.71 -7.12
N SER A 329 -27.63 -4.60 -7.77
CA SER A 329 -28.61 -3.56 -7.40
C SER A 329 -29.05 -3.79 -5.95
N PRO A 330 -29.34 -2.70 -5.17
CA PRO A 330 -29.72 -2.83 -3.75
C PRO A 330 -31.01 -3.66 -3.52
N ASP A 331 -31.89 -3.74 -4.52
CA ASP A 331 -33.08 -4.59 -4.48
C ASP A 331 -32.80 -6.08 -4.85
N GLY A 332 -31.56 -6.40 -5.21
CA GLY A 332 -31.10 -7.74 -5.57
C GLY A 332 -31.61 -8.28 -6.91
N LYS A 333 -32.20 -7.44 -7.77
CA LYS A 333 -32.85 -7.89 -9.02
C LYS A 333 -32.01 -7.75 -10.26
N THR A 334 -30.94 -6.93 -10.21
CA THR A 334 -30.12 -6.60 -11.37
C THR A 334 -28.64 -6.68 -11.01
N LEU A 335 -27.83 -7.14 -11.95
CA LEU A 335 -26.37 -7.11 -11.87
C LEU A 335 -25.83 -6.00 -12.77
N ALA A 336 -24.80 -5.29 -12.28
CA ALA A 336 -23.97 -4.41 -13.09
C ALA A 336 -22.61 -5.09 -13.33
N TYR A 337 -22.09 -4.96 -14.55
CA TYR A 337 -20.88 -5.64 -14.95
C TYR A 337 -20.19 -4.90 -16.11
N CYS A 338 -18.89 -5.15 -16.25
CA CYS A 338 -18.11 -4.75 -17.41
C CYS A 338 -18.16 -5.86 -18.46
N ALA A 339 -18.32 -5.51 -19.73
CA ALA A 339 -18.30 -6.52 -20.80
C ALA A 339 -17.73 -5.97 -22.09
N GLU A 340 -16.97 -6.81 -22.80
CA GLU A 340 -16.57 -6.51 -24.16
C GLU A 340 -17.67 -6.91 -25.16
N ARG A 341 -18.16 -5.93 -25.88
CA ARG A 341 -19.05 -6.15 -27.01
C ARG A 341 -18.56 -5.32 -28.21
N LYS A 342 -18.47 -5.94 -29.37
CA LYS A 342 -18.03 -5.29 -30.61
C LYS A 342 -16.63 -4.64 -30.52
N GLY A 343 -15.74 -5.20 -29.67
CA GLY A 343 -14.36 -4.72 -29.50
C GLY A 343 -14.19 -3.54 -28.53
N GLN A 344 -15.22 -3.23 -27.73
CA GLN A 344 -15.16 -2.18 -26.70
C GLN A 344 -15.68 -2.71 -25.38
N TYR A 345 -15.02 -2.31 -24.29
CA TYR A 345 -15.46 -2.58 -22.93
C TYR A 345 -16.35 -1.45 -22.42
N ASP A 346 -17.57 -1.80 -22.05
CA ASP A 346 -18.60 -0.88 -21.57
C ASP A 346 -19.31 -1.46 -20.34
N ILE A 347 -20.08 -0.60 -19.67
CA ILE A 347 -20.93 -0.98 -18.55
C ILE A 347 -22.26 -1.50 -19.07
N TYR A 348 -22.63 -2.67 -18.54
CA TYR A 348 -23.89 -3.35 -18.83
C TYR A 348 -24.63 -3.68 -17.55
N THR A 349 -25.94 -3.86 -17.66
CA THR A 349 -26.79 -4.47 -16.64
C THR A 349 -27.61 -5.61 -17.22
N ILE A 350 -27.94 -6.59 -16.35
CA ILE A 350 -28.76 -7.73 -16.70
C ILE A 350 -29.64 -8.14 -15.50
N PRO A 351 -30.90 -8.56 -15.71
CA PRO A 351 -31.68 -9.16 -14.63
C PRO A 351 -30.97 -10.35 -14.00
N VAL A 352 -31.07 -10.50 -12.69
CA VAL A 352 -30.47 -11.62 -11.94
C VAL A 352 -30.88 -12.97 -12.52
N GLU A 353 -32.11 -13.09 -13.00
CA GLU A 353 -32.60 -14.31 -13.65
C GLU A 353 -32.04 -14.55 -15.06
N GLY A 354 -31.22 -13.63 -15.57
CA GLY A 354 -30.73 -13.64 -16.97
C GLY A 354 -31.71 -12.96 -17.91
N GLY A 355 -31.45 -13.04 -19.21
CA GLY A 355 -32.28 -12.43 -20.23
C GLY A 355 -31.52 -11.41 -21.07
N GLU A 356 -32.20 -10.31 -21.45
CA GLU A 356 -31.61 -9.28 -22.27
C GLU A 356 -30.69 -8.37 -21.46
N GLU A 357 -29.42 -8.22 -21.93
CA GLU A 357 -28.48 -7.28 -21.36
C GLU A 357 -28.74 -5.86 -21.87
N LYS A 358 -28.58 -4.86 -20.99
CA LYS A 358 -28.72 -3.44 -21.33
C LYS A 358 -27.35 -2.75 -21.25
N GLN A 359 -26.90 -2.20 -22.36
CA GLN A 359 -25.71 -1.35 -22.42
C GLN A 359 -26.01 0.03 -21.82
N LEU A 360 -25.18 0.48 -20.87
CA LEU A 360 -25.35 1.78 -20.19
C LEU A 360 -24.33 2.82 -20.67
N THR A 361 -23.15 2.38 -21.14
CA THR A 361 -22.13 3.27 -21.71
C THR A 361 -21.75 2.82 -23.12
N ASN A 362 -21.33 3.76 -23.97
CA ASN A 362 -20.93 3.52 -25.35
C ASN A 362 -19.96 4.59 -25.89
N VAL A 363 -19.34 5.34 -25.00
CA VAL A 363 -18.34 6.37 -25.36
C VAL A 363 -17.00 5.66 -25.65
N PRO A 364 -16.23 6.06 -26.68
CA PRO A 364 -14.92 5.48 -26.92
C PRO A 364 -14.00 5.53 -25.70
N GLY A 365 -13.32 4.43 -25.42
CA GLY A 365 -12.46 4.21 -24.26
C GLY A 365 -12.95 3.05 -23.41
N LEU A 366 -12.16 2.69 -22.41
CA LEU A 366 -12.49 1.65 -21.43
C LEU A 366 -13.41 2.22 -20.37
N ASP A 367 -14.56 1.61 -20.15
CA ASP A 367 -15.43 1.79 -18.98
C ASP A 367 -15.47 0.48 -18.18
N ASP A 368 -15.23 0.55 -16.86
CA ASP A 368 -15.10 -0.65 -16.01
C ASP A 368 -15.55 -0.39 -14.57
N GLY A 369 -15.60 -1.43 -13.75
CA GLY A 369 -15.81 -1.39 -12.30
C GLY A 369 -17.13 -0.78 -11.83
N PRO A 370 -18.30 -1.15 -12.40
CA PRO A 370 -19.58 -0.55 -12.00
C PRO A 370 -20.05 -1.06 -10.62
N ASP A 371 -20.35 -0.14 -9.70
CA ASP A 371 -20.96 -0.44 -8.41
C ASP A 371 -22.14 0.48 -8.11
N TYR A 372 -23.21 -0.08 -7.54
CA TYR A 372 -24.42 0.67 -7.23
C TYR A 372 -24.24 1.53 -5.96
N SER A 373 -24.84 2.73 -5.97
CA SER A 373 -25.08 3.45 -4.72
C SER A 373 -26.07 2.68 -3.83
N PRO A 374 -25.94 2.75 -2.48
CA PRO A 374 -26.83 2.03 -1.58
C PRO A 374 -28.32 2.38 -1.69
N ASP A 375 -28.60 3.61 -2.12
CA ASP A 375 -29.97 4.09 -2.37
C ASP A 375 -30.53 3.67 -3.74
N GLY A 376 -29.72 3.02 -4.57
CA GLY A 376 -30.10 2.53 -5.91
C GLY A 376 -30.33 3.64 -6.95
N GLN A 377 -29.90 4.88 -6.70
CA GLN A 377 -30.08 5.97 -7.64
C GLN A 377 -28.99 6.06 -8.68
N TYR A 378 -27.76 5.65 -8.34
CA TYR A 378 -26.59 5.79 -9.19
C TYR A 378 -25.82 4.48 -9.35
N ILE A 379 -25.05 4.40 -10.43
CA ILE A 379 -23.97 3.46 -10.65
C ILE A 379 -22.69 4.28 -10.76
N TYR A 380 -21.70 4.00 -9.90
CA TYR A 380 -20.35 4.51 -10.01
C TYR A 380 -19.54 3.58 -10.92
N PHE A 381 -18.65 4.12 -11.70
CA PHE A 381 -17.78 3.37 -12.61
C PHE A 381 -16.51 4.16 -12.89
N ASN A 382 -15.51 3.52 -13.45
CA ASN A 382 -14.32 4.21 -13.93
C ASN A 382 -14.30 4.25 -15.46
N SER A 383 -13.76 5.35 -16.00
CA SER A 383 -13.73 5.61 -17.45
C SER A 383 -12.48 6.40 -17.85
N GLU A 384 -11.87 6.01 -18.96
CA GLU A 384 -10.71 6.72 -19.53
C GLU A 384 -11.07 7.77 -20.58
N ARG A 385 -12.35 8.04 -20.80
CA ARG A 385 -12.88 8.95 -21.86
C ARG A 385 -12.35 10.38 -21.82
N THR A 386 -11.76 10.82 -20.70
CA THR A 386 -11.11 12.13 -20.55
C THR A 386 -9.59 12.10 -20.64
N GLY A 387 -9.00 10.96 -21.08
CA GLY A 387 -7.57 10.81 -21.31
C GLY A 387 -6.79 10.16 -20.16
N SER A 388 -7.41 10.02 -18.98
CA SER A 388 -6.91 9.25 -17.83
C SER A 388 -8.09 8.52 -17.19
N MET A 389 -7.80 7.43 -16.48
CA MET A 389 -8.84 6.68 -15.79
C MET A 389 -9.33 7.46 -14.58
N GLN A 390 -10.62 7.83 -14.60
CA GLN A 390 -11.26 8.62 -13.56
C GLN A 390 -12.57 7.97 -13.10
N ILE A 391 -13.02 8.30 -11.88
CA ILE A 391 -14.31 7.85 -11.37
C ILE A 391 -15.41 8.72 -11.94
N TRP A 392 -16.46 8.06 -12.40
CA TRP A 392 -17.68 8.63 -12.94
C TRP A 392 -18.88 8.06 -12.20
N ARG A 393 -20.04 8.69 -12.32
CA ARG A 393 -21.33 8.11 -11.95
C ARG A 393 -22.37 8.40 -13.01
N MET A 394 -23.41 7.60 -13.03
CA MET A 394 -24.60 7.76 -13.88
C MET A 394 -25.84 7.32 -13.12
N LYS A 395 -27.01 7.72 -13.59
CA LYS A 395 -28.26 7.10 -13.13
C LYS A 395 -28.33 5.64 -13.55
N THR A 396 -29.13 4.83 -12.86
CA THR A 396 -29.24 3.38 -13.14
C THR A 396 -29.81 3.05 -14.51
N ASP A 397 -30.41 4.02 -15.20
CA ASP A 397 -30.85 3.90 -16.60
C ASP A 397 -29.73 4.21 -17.63
N GLY A 398 -28.54 4.65 -17.16
CA GLY A 398 -27.39 5.06 -17.98
C GLY A 398 -27.34 6.55 -18.29
N SER A 399 -28.35 7.33 -17.92
CA SER A 399 -28.38 8.77 -18.17
C SER A 399 -27.62 9.59 -17.12
N GLY A 400 -27.34 10.87 -17.40
CA GLY A 400 -26.76 11.80 -16.45
C GLY A 400 -25.33 11.43 -16.04
N GLN A 401 -24.52 10.97 -17.01
CA GLN A 401 -23.11 10.59 -16.74
C GLN A 401 -22.28 11.81 -16.37
N GLU A 402 -21.63 11.80 -15.20
CA GLU A 402 -20.81 12.90 -14.69
C GLU A 402 -19.50 12.41 -14.10
N GLN A 403 -18.43 13.16 -14.31
CA GLN A 403 -17.10 12.87 -13.80
C GLN A 403 -16.97 13.31 -12.33
N ILE A 404 -16.54 12.40 -11.46
CA ILE A 404 -16.41 12.62 -10.02
C ILE A 404 -14.99 13.01 -9.62
N THR A 405 -13.97 12.29 -10.13
CA THR A 405 -12.55 12.62 -9.88
C THR A 405 -11.93 13.31 -11.08
N LYS A 406 -11.01 14.26 -10.82
CA LYS A 406 -10.34 15.07 -11.86
C LYS A 406 -8.93 15.40 -11.40
N ASP A 407 -8.14 14.38 -11.08
CA ASP A 407 -6.75 14.55 -10.63
C ASP A 407 -5.76 13.82 -11.56
N ASP A 408 -4.47 13.90 -11.26
CA ASP A 408 -3.40 13.32 -12.08
C ASP A 408 -3.23 11.81 -11.89
N CYS A 409 -3.94 11.17 -10.95
CA CYS A 409 -3.89 9.73 -10.75
C CYS A 409 -4.82 9.00 -11.71
N ASN A 410 -4.55 7.70 -11.92
CA ASN A 410 -5.50 6.79 -12.54
C ASN A 410 -6.33 6.11 -11.46
N ASN A 411 -7.63 6.41 -11.41
CA ASN A 411 -8.56 6.02 -10.36
C ASN A 411 -9.47 4.87 -10.79
N TRP A 412 -9.51 3.79 -9.99
CA TRP A 412 -10.17 2.53 -10.32
C TRP A 412 -11.07 2.04 -9.18
N PHE A 413 -12.12 1.26 -9.51
CA PHE A 413 -12.94 0.49 -8.59
C PHE A 413 -13.53 1.30 -7.45
N ALA A 414 -14.42 2.21 -7.80
CA ALA A 414 -15.12 3.06 -6.83
C ALA A 414 -16.24 2.28 -6.12
N HIS A 415 -16.13 2.13 -4.81
CA HIS A 415 -17.11 1.43 -3.99
C HIS A 415 -17.75 2.39 -2.99
N PRO A 416 -19.05 2.73 -3.14
CA PRO A 416 -19.79 3.49 -2.15
C PRO A 416 -19.92 2.72 -0.82
N SER A 417 -19.79 3.44 0.32
CA SER A 417 -20.02 2.84 1.63
C SER A 417 -21.49 2.48 1.83
N PRO A 418 -21.82 1.43 2.61
CA PRO A 418 -23.20 1.03 2.89
C PRO A 418 -24.07 2.12 3.47
N ASP A 419 -23.51 3.08 4.25
CA ASP A 419 -24.22 4.24 4.81
C ASP A 419 -24.38 5.40 3.81
N GLY A 420 -23.86 5.26 2.58
CA GLY A 420 -23.98 6.26 1.52
C GLY A 420 -23.19 7.54 1.71
N LYS A 421 -22.22 7.58 2.64
CA LYS A 421 -21.47 8.81 2.93
C LYS A 421 -20.15 8.92 2.17
N TRP A 422 -19.51 7.80 1.87
CA TRP A 422 -18.16 7.73 1.36
C TRP A 422 -18.06 6.93 0.07
N ILE A 423 -17.05 7.23 -0.72
CA ILE A 423 -16.59 6.39 -1.85
C ILE A 423 -15.12 6.08 -1.59
N VAL A 424 -14.77 4.79 -1.57
CA VAL A 424 -13.38 4.34 -1.60
C VAL A 424 -13.00 3.92 -3.01
N PHE A 425 -11.75 4.13 -3.41
CA PHE A 425 -11.24 3.73 -4.70
C PHE A 425 -9.72 3.51 -4.66
N LEU A 426 -9.20 2.78 -5.64
CA LEU A 426 -7.78 2.53 -5.82
C LEU A 426 -7.19 3.54 -6.80
N SER A 427 -6.03 4.10 -6.47
CA SER A 427 -5.34 5.05 -7.35
C SER A 427 -3.93 4.58 -7.65
N TYR A 428 -3.57 4.64 -8.93
CA TYR A 428 -2.22 4.46 -9.44
C TYR A 428 -1.61 5.80 -9.82
N GLU A 429 -0.28 5.85 -9.87
CA GLU A 429 0.43 6.98 -10.46
C GLU A 429 0.02 7.17 -11.94
N LYS A 430 0.12 8.40 -12.43
CA LYS A 430 -0.40 8.80 -13.76
C LYS A 430 0.20 8.06 -14.95
N ASP A 431 1.42 7.56 -14.81
CA ASP A 431 2.15 6.83 -15.86
C ASP A 431 1.83 5.32 -15.90
N VAL A 432 1.11 4.81 -14.91
CA VAL A 432 0.68 3.41 -14.86
C VAL A 432 -0.56 3.22 -15.73
N LYS A 433 -0.43 2.42 -16.78
CA LYS A 433 -1.55 2.09 -17.69
C LYS A 433 -2.32 0.89 -17.19
N GLY A 434 -3.65 0.97 -17.24
CA GLY A 434 -4.55 -0.07 -16.73
C GLY A 434 -4.49 -0.18 -15.21
N HIS A 435 -4.81 -1.37 -14.72
CA HIS A 435 -4.80 -1.67 -13.27
C HIS A 435 -3.95 -2.91 -12.96
N PRO A 436 -2.64 -2.91 -13.30
CA PRO A 436 -1.80 -4.08 -13.10
C PRO A 436 -1.63 -4.42 -11.62
N ALA A 437 -1.41 -5.72 -11.33
CA ALA A 437 -0.98 -6.18 -10.02
C ALA A 437 0.48 -5.76 -9.74
N ASN A 438 0.87 -5.82 -8.47
CA ASN A 438 2.25 -5.61 -8.00
C ASN A 438 2.80 -4.21 -8.35
N LYS A 439 2.04 -3.20 -7.99
CA LYS A 439 2.39 -1.78 -8.12
C LYS A 439 2.23 -1.04 -6.79
N ASP A 440 2.91 0.09 -6.68
CA ASP A 440 2.63 1.06 -5.63
C ASP A 440 1.30 1.72 -5.94
N VAL A 441 0.37 1.66 -4.99
CA VAL A 441 -0.98 2.18 -5.12
C VAL A 441 -1.42 2.89 -3.85
N MET A 442 -2.46 3.67 -3.98
CA MET A 442 -3.10 4.36 -2.86
C MET A 442 -4.56 3.90 -2.72
N LEU A 443 -4.94 3.49 -1.53
CA LEU A 443 -6.35 3.49 -1.13
C LEU A 443 -6.75 4.91 -0.80
N ARG A 444 -7.75 5.43 -1.49
CA ARG A 444 -8.24 6.80 -1.32
C ARG A 444 -9.73 6.82 -1.03
N ILE A 445 -10.17 7.84 -0.32
CA ILE A 445 -11.57 8.01 0.09
C ILE A 445 -12.01 9.45 -0.14
N MET A 446 -13.27 9.63 -0.51
CA MET A 446 -13.91 10.94 -0.63
C MET A 446 -15.38 10.88 -0.19
N PRO A 447 -16.00 12.02 0.21
CA PRO A 447 -17.44 12.08 0.43
C PRO A 447 -18.22 11.82 -0.87
N VAL A 448 -19.37 11.12 -0.79
CA VAL A 448 -20.27 10.87 -1.94
C VAL A 448 -20.75 12.17 -2.60
N GLY A 449 -20.96 13.22 -1.82
CA GLY A 449 -21.35 14.55 -2.32
C GLY A 449 -20.23 15.35 -2.99
N GLY A 450 -19.03 14.77 -3.15
CA GLY A 450 -17.83 15.48 -3.59
C GLY A 450 -17.08 16.12 -2.42
N GLY A 451 -15.86 16.58 -2.65
CA GLY A 451 -15.02 17.21 -1.64
C GLY A 451 -13.58 16.72 -1.67
N GLU A 452 -12.86 16.89 -0.57
CA GLU A 452 -11.46 16.53 -0.45
C GLU A 452 -11.25 15.02 -0.55
N ILE A 453 -10.33 14.61 -1.41
CA ILE A 453 -9.86 13.22 -1.52
C ILE A 453 -8.76 13.01 -0.49
N LYS A 454 -8.91 12.00 0.37
CA LYS A 454 -7.92 11.62 1.39
C LYS A 454 -7.27 10.28 1.07
N VAL A 455 -5.99 10.16 1.35
CA VAL A 455 -5.26 8.89 1.28
C VAL A 455 -5.48 8.14 2.59
N LEU A 456 -6.06 6.95 2.52
CA LEU A 456 -6.21 6.03 3.66
C LEU A 456 -4.92 5.24 3.90
N ALA A 457 -4.33 4.72 2.84
CA ALA A 457 -3.08 3.96 2.91
C ALA A 457 -2.34 3.99 1.57
N LYS A 458 -1.01 3.93 1.64
CA LYS A 458 -0.12 3.64 0.51
C LYS A 458 0.42 2.23 0.69
N LEU A 459 0.36 1.42 -0.34
CA LEU A 459 0.71 0.01 -0.27
C LEU A 459 1.18 -0.54 -1.62
N PHE A 460 1.88 -1.66 -1.57
CA PHE A 460 2.16 -2.45 -2.75
C PHE A 460 0.96 -3.36 -3.00
N GLY A 461 0.27 -3.17 -4.14
CA GLY A 461 -1.04 -3.75 -4.41
C GLY A 461 -1.38 -3.76 -5.89
N GLY A 462 -2.55 -3.24 -6.22
CA GLY A 462 -3.05 -3.13 -7.59
C GLY A 462 -4.22 -4.04 -7.86
N GLN A 463 -4.23 -4.71 -9.01
CA GLN A 463 -5.21 -5.75 -9.30
C GLN A 463 -5.33 -6.71 -8.12
N GLY A 464 -6.54 -6.97 -7.66
CA GLY A 464 -6.83 -7.82 -6.51
C GLY A 464 -6.95 -7.09 -5.17
N THR A 465 -6.52 -5.83 -5.06
CA THR A 465 -6.55 -5.09 -3.79
C THR A 465 -7.97 -4.81 -3.32
N ILE A 466 -8.82 -4.18 -4.15
CA ILE A 466 -10.24 -3.84 -3.87
C ILE A 466 -11.12 -3.89 -5.12
N ASN A 467 -10.97 -4.88 -5.97
CA ASN A 467 -11.72 -4.95 -7.24
C ASN A 467 -13.24 -5.06 -7.07
N VAL A 468 -13.71 -5.46 -5.90
CA VAL A 468 -15.12 -5.66 -5.58
C VAL A 468 -15.50 -4.91 -4.30
N PRO A 469 -16.81 -4.71 -4.01
CA PRO A 469 -17.25 -4.02 -2.80
C PRO A 469 -16.65 -4.64 -1.53
N SER A 470 -15.83 -3.87 -0.83
CA SER A 470 -14.97 -4.34 0.28
C SER A 470 -15.27 -3.68 1.63
N TRP A 471 -16.35 -2.93 1.73
CA TRP A 471 -16.79 -2.28 2.95
C TRP A 471 -17.35 -3.27 3.99
N SER A 472 -17.03 -3.04 5.27
CA SER A 472 -17.78 -3.67 6.36
C SER A 472 -19.23 -3.17 6.38
N PRO A 473 -20.21 -3.99 6.83
CA PRO A 473 -21.62 -3.61 6.83
C PRO A 473 -21.95 -2.33 7.62
N ASP A 474 -21.13 -2.01 8.62
CA ASP A 474 -21.26 -0.82 9.46
C ASP A 474 -20.56 0.42 8.89
N SER A 475 -19.95 0.31 7.71
CA SER A 475 -19.19 1.38 7.04
C SER A 475 -17.97 1.91 7.81
N ASN A 476 -17.52 1.22 8.84
CA ASN A 476 -16.40 1.67 9.67
C ASN A 476 -15.05 1.14 9.20
N ASN A 477 -15.04 0.04 8.45
CA ASN A 477 -13.83 -0.61 7.97
C ASN A 477 -13.90 -0.92 6.48
N LEU A 478 -12.74 -0.97 5.86
CA LEU A 478 -12.53 -1.49 4.52
C LEU A 478 -11.64 -2.72 4.60
N ALA A 479 -11.98 -3.79 3.88
CA ALA A 479 -11.08 -4.92 3.66
C ALA A 479 -10.30 -4.70 2.35
N PHE A 480 -9.03 -5.13 2.34
CA PHE A 480 -8.18 -5.05 1.15
C PHE A 480 -7.08 -6.09 1.20
N VAL A 481 -6.45 -6.35 0.06
CA VAL A 481 -5.23 -7.17 -0.01
C VAL A 481 -4.05 -6.30 -0.36
N SER A 482 -2.98 -6.41 0.42
CA SER A 482 -1.67 -5.89 0.09
C SER A 482 -0.72 -7.04 -0.25
N TYR A 483 0.30 -6.72 -1.05
CA TYR A 483 1.30 -7.69 -1.46
C TYR A 483 2.68 -7.27 -1.01
N ARG A 484 3.60 -8.23 -0.96
CA ARG A 484 5.03 -7.97 -0.87
C ARG A 484 5.81 -9.04 -1.62
N LEU A 485 6.98 -8.66 -2.12
CA LEU A 485 7.93 -9.59 -2.67
C LEU A 485 8.85 -10.05 -1.54
N ILE A 486 8.91 -11.34 -1.31
CA ILE A 486 9.82 -11.96 -0.36
C ILE A 486 10.90 -12.71 -1.13
N ASN A 487 12.15 -12.56 -0.67
CA ASN A 487 13.24 -13.36 -1.22
C ASN A 487 13.11 -14.81 -0.72
N PRO A 488 13.28 -15.81 -1.60
CA PRO A 488 13.19 -17.21 -1.24
C PRO A 488 14.27 -17.65 -0.24
#